data_b361742364ea60406d76794e429b4f1a
#
_entry.id   b361742364ea60406d76794e429b4f1a
#
_cell.length_a   1.000
_cell.length_b   1.000
_cell.length_c   1.000
_cell.angle_alpha   90.00
_cell.angle_beta   90.00
_cell.angle_gamma   90.00
#
_symmetry.space_group_name_H-M   'P 1'
#
loop_
_entity.id
_entity.type
_entity.pdbx_description
1 polymer ?
#
loop_
_entity_poly.entity_id
_entity_poly.type
_entity_poly.pdbx_seq_one_letter_code
_entity_poly.pdbx_strand_id
1 'polypeptide(L)'
;MKTRKEFLEAVMRMGNLRDLREADAAARAVISLTKLIIGEELSQKIAEVSPPDLRQGWESIRVAQEDDFARDEFLFETGEVQEIEATA
;
A
#
# COMPACT_ATOMS: atom_id res chain seq x y z
N MET A 1 1.40 -5.10 16.87
CA MET A 1 0.46 -5.43 15.79
C MET A 1 0.94 -6.71 15.10
N LYS A 2 0.13 -7.75 15.15
CA LYS A 2 0.59 -9.05 14.69
C LYS A 2 -0.32 -9.69 13.66
N THR A 3 -1.54 -9.20 13.48
CA THR A 3 -2.48 -9.84 12.57
C THR A 3 -2.87 -8.90 11.47
N ARG A 4 -3.32 -9.48 10.36
CA ARG A 4 -3.81 -8.67 9.25
C ARG A 4 -5.00 -7.82 9.67
N LYS A 5 -5.84 -8.36 10.53
CA LYS A 5 -7.00 -7.60 10.97
C LYS A 5 -6.57 -6.37 11.74
N GLU A 6 -5.62 -6.51 12.66
CA GLU A 6 -5.12 -5.37 13.39
C GLU A 6 -4.51 -4.33 12.47
N PHE A 7 -3.75 -4.81 11.49
CA PHE A 7 -3.12 -3.93 10.52
C PHE A 7 -4.19 -3.16 9.73
N LEU A 8 -5.20 -3.88 9.25
CA LEU A 8 -6.24 -3.24 8.46
C LEU A 8 -7.08 -2.27 9.28
N GLU A 9 -7.30 -2.59 10.55
CA GLU A 9 -8.01 -1.65 11.41
C GLU A 9 -7.21 -0.37 11.59
N ALA A 10 -5.90 -0.50 11.72
CA ALA A 10 -5.05 0.68 11.83
C ALA A 10 -5.09 1.49 10.53
N VAL A 11 -5.01 0.82 9.40
CA VAL A 11 -5.10 1.51 8.11
C VAL A 11 -6.43 2.23 7.98
N MET A 12 -7.50 1.57 8.40
CA MET A 12 -8.82 2.16 8.32
C MET A 12 -8.90 3.45 9.13
N ARG A 13 -8.39 3.42 10.35
CA ARG A 13 -8.45 4.59 11.22
C ARG A 13 -7.54 5.70 10.74
N MET A 14 -6.30 5.37 10.44
CA MET A 14 -5.33 6.38 10.05
C MET A 14 -5.68 6.98 8.70
N GLY A 15 -6.25 6.19 7.82
CA GLY A 15 -6.64 6.68 6.51
C GLY A 15 -8.04 7.26 6.46
N ASN A 16 -8.75 7.23 7.59
CA ASN A 16 -10.12 7.71 7.67
C ASN A 16 -11.00 7.02 6.63
N LEU A 17 -10.87 5.70 6.55
CA LEU A 17 -11.62 4.91 5.60
C LEU A 17 -12.87 4.36 6.25
N ARG A 18 -13.86 4.01 5.42
CA ARG A 18 -15.18 3.69 5.94
C ARG A 18 -15.28 2.30 6.56
N ASP A 19 -14.54 1.33 5.99
CA ASP A 19 -14.67 -0.03 6.49
C ASP A 19 -13.40 -0.80 6.16
N LEU A 20 -13.37 -2.05 6.60
CA LEU A 20 -12.19 -2.88 6.41
C LEU A 20 -11.98 -3.25 4.95
N ARG A 21 -13.02 -3.30 4.15
CA ARG A 21 -12.87 -3.57 2.74
C ARG A 21 -12.11 -2.46 2.04
N GLU A 22 -12.43 -1.22 2.36
CA GLU A 22 -11.67 -0.10 1.83
C GLU A 22 -10.23 -0.14 2.30
N ALA A 23 -10.03 -0.46 3.56
CA ALA A 23 -8.68 -0.57 4.11
C ALA A 23 -7.90 -1.65 3.40
N ASP A 24 -8.53 -2.78 3.13
CA ASP A 24 -7.86 -3.88 2.45
C ASP A 24 -7.46 -3.47 1.03
N ALA A 25 -8.36 -2.81 0.32
CA ALA A 25 -8.04 -2.36 -1.04
C ALA A 25 -6.89 -1.36 -1.02
N ALA A 26 -6.92 -0.43 -0.09
CA ALA A 26 -5.85 0.56 0.02
C ALA A 26 -4.52 -0.10 0.37
N ALA A 27 -4.54 -1.04 1.31
CA ALA A 27 -3.32 -1.72 1.72
C ALA A 27 -2.73 -2.54 0.57
N ARG A 28 -3.58 -3.24 -0.18
CA ARG A 28 -3.10 -4.01 -1.32
C ARG A 28 -2.46 -3.13 -2.36
N ALA A 29 -3.06 -1.99 -2.65
CA ALA A 29 -2.50 -1.08 -3.63
C ALA A 29 -1.14 -0.57 -3.19
N VAL A 30 -1.05 -0.12 -1.94
CA VAL A 30 0.20 0.44 -1.45
C VAL A 30 1.29 -0.62 -1.39
N ILE A 31 0.96 -1.82 -0.91
CA ILE A 31 1.95 -2.88 -0.80
C ILE A 31 2.41 -3.33 -2.18
N SER A 32 1.48 -3.46 -3.12
CA SER A 32 1.82 -3.86 -4.47
C SER A 32 2.79 -2.88 -5.11
N LEU A 33 2.53 -1.59 -4.95
CA LEU A 33 3.41 -0.56 -5.48
C LEU A 33 4.73 -0.51 -4.74
N THR A 34 4.70 -0.69 -3.42
CA THR A 34 5.92 -0.69 -2.62
C THR A 34 6.84 -1.82 -3.07
N LYS A 35 6.28 -3.00 -3.31
CA LYS A 35 7.09 -4.12 -3.76
C LYS A 35 7.78 -3.81 -5.08
N LEU A 36 7.09 -3.12 -5.97
CA LEU A 36 7.70 -2.73 -7.24
C LEU A 36 8.87 -1.80 -7.01
N ILE A 37 8.70 -0.84 -6.11
CA ILE A 37 9.72 0.18 -5.88
C ILE A 37 10.96 -0.38 -5.21
N ILE A 38 10.77 -1.23 -4.20
CA ILE A 38 11.89 -1.70 -3.40
C ILE A 38 12.59 -2.91 -4.00
N GLY A 39 11.93 -3.64 -4.88
CA GLY A 39 12.54 -4.80 -5.50
C GLY A 39 12.35 -6.06 -4.68
N GLU A 40 12.68 -7.20 -5.31
CA GLU A 40 12.37 -8.49 -4.72
C GLU A 40 13.21 -8.79 -3.50
N GLU A 41 14.49 -8.43 -3.52
CA GLU A 41 15.36 -8.77 -2.42
C GLU A 41 14.91 -8.12 -1.13
N LEU A 42 14.62 -6.83 -1.17
CA LEU A 42 14.18 -6.12 0.01
C LEU A 42 12.78 -6.56 0.41
N SER A 43 11.94 -6.87 -0.57
CA SER A 43 10.62 -7.37 -0.29
C SER A 43 10.68 -8.67 0.52
N GLN A 44 11.60 -9.56 0.18
CA GLN A 44 11.77 -10.80 0.93
C GLN A 44 12.25 -10.54 2.34
N LYS A 45 13.14 -9.58 2.51
CA LYS A 45 13.61 -9.26 3.85
C LYS A 45 12.49 -8.72 4.72
N ILE A 46 11.61 -7.92 4.15
CA ILE A 46 10.47 -7.43 4.89
C ILE A 46 9.58 -8.59 5.31
N ALA A 47 9.36 -9.55 4.42
CA ALA A 47 8.57 -10.72 4.76
C ALA A 47 9.20 -11.48 5.91
N GLU A 48 10.52 -11.65 5.87
CA GLU A 48 11.21 -12.44 6.87
C GLU A 48 11.11 -11.84 8.27
N VAL A 49 11.09 -10.54 8.37
CA VAL A 49 11.05 -9.88 9.67
C VAL A 49 9.64 -9.60 10.15
N SER A 50 8.63 -9.95 9.35
CA SER A 50 7.25 -9.68 9.68
C SER A 50 6.64 -10.83 10.48
N PRO A 51 5.67 -10.54 11.35
CA PRO A 51 4.94 -11.61 12.02
C PRO A 51 4.26 -12.53 11.01
N PRO A 52 4.04 -13.80 11.36
CA PRO A 52 3.57 -14.78 10.37
C PRO A 52 2.31 -14.38 9.61
N ASP A 53 1.33 -13.83 10.29
CA ASP A 53 0.08 -13.47 9.62
C ASP A 53 0.29 -12.30 8.66
N LEU A 54 1.08 -11.35 9.07
CA LEU A 54 1.39 -10.22 8.20
C LEU A 54 2.29 -10.63 7.04
N ARG A 55 3.21 -11.57 7.31
CA ARG A 55 4.04 -12.11 6.23
C ARG A 55 3.20 -12.77 5.17
N GLN A 56 2.22 -13.56 5.57
CA GLN A 56 1.35 -14.22 4.61
C GLN A 56 0.59 -13.19 3.78
N GLY A 57 0.10 -12.16 4.41
CA GLY A 57 -0.56 -11.09 3.68
C GLY A 57 0.35 -10.41 2.68
N TRP A 58 1.57 -10.09 3.12
CA TRP A 58 2.55 -9.46 2.26
C TRP A 58 2.86 -10.33 1.05
N GLU A 59 3.13 -11.61 1.29
CA GLU A 59 3.52 -12.52 0.23
C GLU A 59 2.39 -12.79 -0.76
N SER A 60 1.16 -12.70 -0.32
CA SER A 60 0.02 -13.01 -1.19
C SER A 60 -0.29 -11.87 -2.16
N ILE A 61 0.26 -10.69 -1.95
CA ILE A 61 -0.02 -9.54 -2.80
C ILE A 61 1.02 -9.50 -3.90
N ARG A 62 0.55 -9.46 -5.15
CA ARG A 62 1.47 -9.46 -6.28
C ARG A 62 2.17 -8.12 -6.42
N VAL A 63 3.32 -8.15 -7.07
CA VAL A 63 4.06 -6.93 -7.37
C VAL A 63 3.32 -6.16 -8.46
N ALA A 64 3.18 -4.86 -8.25
CA ALA A 64 2.54 -4.01 -9.25
C ALA A 64 3.36 -3.98 -10.52
N GLN A 65 2.70 -3.76 -11.64
CA GLN A 65 3.35 -3.57 -12.92
C GLN A 65 3.03 -2.18 -13.42
N GLU A 66 3.85 -1.71 -14.31
CA GLU A 66 3.67 -0.35 -14.78
C GLU A 66 2.30 -0.14 -15.42
N ASP A 67 1.73 -1.18 -16.00
CA ASP A 67 0.41 -1.07 -16.60
C ASP A 67 -0.65 -0.74 -15.55
N ASP A 68 -0.42 -1.10 -14.32
CA ASP A 68 -1.41 -0.89 -13.27
C ASP A 68 -1.60 0.58 -12.94
N PHE A 69 -0.59 1.38 -13.21
CA PHE A 69 -0.63 2.79 -12.83
C PHE A 69 -0.06 3.69 -13.90
N ALA A 70 0.06 3.21 -15.12
CA ALA A 70 0.66 3.97 -16.21
C ALA A 70 -0.34 4.97 -16.74
N ARG A 71 -0.74 5.87 -15.90
CA ARG A 71 -1.66 6.91 -16.25
C ARG A 71 -1.06 8.25 -15.90
N ASP A 72 -1.60 9.26 -16.48
CA ASP A 72 -1.03 10.56 -16.35
C ASP A 72 -1.50 11.29 -15.11
N GLU A 73 -2.39 10.74 -14.32
CA GLU A 73 -2.78 11.39 -13.09
C GLU A 73 -2.03 10.86 -11.88
N PHE A 74 -0.77 10.64 -12.05
CA PHE A 74 0.09 10.24 -10.96
C PHE A 74 0.48 11.50 -10.18
N LEU A 75 -0.29 11.81 -9.19
CA LEU A 75 -0.32 13.15 -8.66
C LEU A 75 0.95 13.61 -7.98
N PHE A 76 1.56 12.76 -7.18
CA PHE A 76 2.64 13.29 -6.37
C PHE A 76 3.99 13.27 -7.04
N GLU A 77 4.02 13.06 -8.35
CA GLU A 77 5.24 13.21 -9.11
C GLU A 77 5.40 14.60 -9.69
N THR A 78 4.35 15.36 -9.67
CA THR A 78 4.35 16.69 -10.26
C THR A 78 4.00 17.66 -9.17
N GLY A 79 3.70 18.84 -9.50
CA GLY A 79 3.19 19.76 -8.52
C GLY A 79 1.70 19.67 -8.29
N GLU A 80 1.07 18.71 -8.90
CA GLU A 80 -0.39 18.66 -8.87
C GLU A 80 -0.95 18.41 -7.49
N VAL A 81 -0.23 17.62 -6.68
CA VAL A 81 -0.67 17.41 -5.31
C VAL A 81 -0.74 18.74 -4.57
N GLN A 82 0.29 19.56 -4.76
CA GLN A 82 0.31 20.87 -4.13
C GLN A 82 -0.79 21.76 -4.64
N GLU A 83 -1.05 21.69 -5.92
CA GLU A 83 -2.11 22.49 -6.51
C GLU A 83 -3.46 22.13 -5.93
N ILE A 84 -3.69 20.82 -5.76
CA ILE A 84 -4.92 20.37 -5.17
C ILE A 84 -5.07 20.90 -3.76
N GLU A 85 -3.99 20.85 -2.99
CA GLU A 85 -4.02 21.35 -1.63
C GLU A 85 -4.25 22.85 -1.59
N ALA A 86 -3.66 23.55 -2.52
CA ALA A 86 -3.82 25.00 -2.54
C ALA A 86 -5.25 25.40 -2.83
N THR A 87 -5.95 24.58 -3.55
CA THR A 87 -7.35 24.89 -3.87
C THR A 87 -8.30 24.42 -2.79
N ALA A 88 -7.83 23.60 -1.93
CA ALA A 88 -8.68 23.12 -0.84
C ALA A 88 -8.74 24.13 0.27
#